data_f479bc535dee83ea7ca3ac287ae04fc9
#
_entry.id   f479bc535dee83ea7ca3ac287ae04fc9
#
_cell.length_a   1.000
_cell.length_b   1.000
_cell.length_c   1.000
_cell.angle_alpha   90.00
_cell.angle_beta   90.00
_cell.angle_gamma   90.00
#
_symmetry.space_group_name_H-M   'P 1'
#
loop_
_entity.id
_entity.type
_entity.pdbx_description
1 polymer ?
#
loop_
_entity_poly.entity_id
_entity_poly.type
_entity_poly.pdbx_seq_one_letter_code
_entity_poly.pdbx_strand_id
1 'polypeptide(L)'
;MKKILLKCTILIVVLCSCQSRQQVTAPISTIDSTLQTNATAILESKLSEINAQSGQVIVMEVQSGQIKALVGLTRKDSANYQSCENFSVWQSTGLMHPISLLAALETGKVKLSDKVDTGNGIYQIHGRELKDHNWHRGGYGELTVQEGLAASSNIAIYKTMEKAFGDNPQTFFDLLTNMSYGKPDSINGIASLQPYKITEKNITWNCIGYEQLISPIQVLTFYNAIANNGKMIQPQLYKDSVVVINPQIASRASIDSLKKALVFNVTDGLCQPAKSDKVQIAGETGTVQLEDGSYIVEFRSE
;
A
#
# COMPACT_ATOMS: atom_id res chain seq x y z
N MET A 1 -2.66 -88.13 -36.82
CA MET A 1 -3.09 -86.86 -36.24
C MET A 1 -1.89 -86.22 -35.53
N LYS A 2 -1.19 -85.26 -36.18
CA LYS A 2 -0.04 -84.54 -35.62
C LYS A 2 -0.53 -83.29 -34.89
N LYS A 3 -0.27 -83.20 -33.57
CA LYS A 3 -0.54 -81.99 -32.77
C LYS A 3 0.60 -80.98 -32.99
N ILE A 4 0.27 -79.85 -33.56
CA ILE A 4 1.18 -78.70 -33.68
C ILE A 4 1.12 -77.89 -32.38
N LEU A 5 2.25 -77.81 -31.68
CA LEU A 5 2.43 -76.99 -30.47
C LEU A 5 2.89 -75.59 -30.93
N LEU A 6 1.99 -74.62 -30.77
CA LEU A 6 2.32 -73.22 -31.03
C LEU A 6 3.00 -72.63 -29.79
N LYS A 7 4.29 -72.32 -29.88
CA LYS A 7 5.02 -71.57 -28.82
C LYS A 7 4.78 -70.11 -28.99
N CYS A 8 4.02 -69.50 -28.09
CA CYS A 8 3.86 -68.07 -28.00
C CYS A 8 5.05 -67.50 -27.23
N THR A 9 5.94 -66.78 -27.91
CA THR A 9 7.02 -66.01 -27.27
C THR A 9 6.47 -64.64 -26.91
N ILE A 10 6.29 -64.34 -25.60
CA ILE A 10 5.89 -63.04 -25.09
C ILE A 10 7.15 -62.18 -25.00
N LEU A 11 7.25 -61.15 -25.85
CA LEU A 11 8.29 -60.13 -25.79
C LEU A 11 7.87 -59.06 -24.79
N ILE A 12 8.43 -59.04 -23.58
CA ILE A 12 8.22 -57.99 -22.59
C ILE A 12 9.14 -56.82 -22.94
N VAL A 13 8.61 -55.76 -23.54
CA VAL A 13 9.31 -54.48 -23.72
C VAL A 13 9.20 -53.70 -22.40
N VAL A 14 10.30 -53.69 -21.64
CA VAL A 14 10.43 -52.81 -20.47
C VAL A 14 10.75 -51.40 -20.97
N LEU A 15 9.75 -50.55 -21.07
CA LEU A 15 9.93 -49.11 -21.27
C LEU A 15 10.44 -48.50 -19.96
N CYS A 16 11.77 -48.38 -19.83
CA CYS A 16 12.38 -47.51 -18.83
C CYS A 16 12.02 -46.04 -19.16
N SER A 17 10.92 -45.52 -18.57
CA SER A 17 10.69 -44.09 -18.55
C SER A 17 11.72 -43.45 -17.61
N CYS A 18 12.79 -42.87 -18.16
CA CYS A 18 13.61 -41.91 -17.41
C CYS A 18 12.74 -40.69 -17.08
N GLN A 19 12.01 -40.75 -15.97
CA GLN A 19 11.54 -39.53 -15.34
C GLN A 19 12.77 -38.82 -14.76
N SER A 20 13.23 -37.79 -15.48
CA SER A 20 14.15 -36.82 -14.94
C SER A 20 13.42 -36.21 -13.71
N ARG A 21 13.83 -36.60 -12.51
CA ARG A 21 13.49 -35.88 -11.30
C ARG A 21 14.04 -34.47 -11.48
N GLN A 22 13.20 -33.50 -11.88
CA GLN A 22 13.52 -32.09 -11.68
C GLN A 22 13.83 -31.96 -10.18
N GLN A 23 15.07 -31.69 -9.83
CA GLN A 23 15.42 -31.24 -8.49
C GLN A 23 14.67 -29.94 -8.27
N VAL A 24 13.59 -30.00 -7.51
CA VAL A 24 12.93 -28.81 -7.02
C VAL A 24 13.89 -28.17 -6.03
N THR A 25 14.69 -27.22 -6.50
CA THR A 25 15.53 -26.40 -5.63
C THR A 25 14.62 -25.60 -4.70
N ALA A 26 14.96 -25.57 -3.40
CA ALA A 26 14.21 -24.76 -2.45
C ALA A 26 14.12 -23.30 -2.93
N PRO A 27 12.97 -22.64 -2.80
CA PRO A 27 12.80 -21.26 -3.23
C PRO A 27 13.79 -20.35 -2.48
N ILE A 28 14.48 -19.48 -3.21
CA ILE A 28 15.46 -18.55 -2.63
C ILE A 28 14.70 -17.34 -2.08
N SER A 29 14.81 -17.10 -0.77
CA SER A 29 14.22 -15.93 -0.14
C SER A 29 14.78 -14.62 -0.70
N THR A 30 13.92 -13.58 -0.76
CA THR A 30 14.30 -12.22 -1.15
C THR A 30 14.72 -11.37 0.03
N ILE A 31 14.47 -11.84 1.26
CA ILE A 31 14.78 -11.12 2.50
C ILE A 31 16.29 -10.90 2.63
N ASP A 32 16.69 -9.65 2.90
CA ASP A 32 18.04 -9.29 3.32
C ASP A 32 18.12 -9.42 4.85
N SER A 33 18.97 -10.32 5.33
CA SER A 33 19.05 -10.64 6.76
C SER A 33 19.51 -9.45 7.61
N THR A 34 20.40 -8.61 7.09
CA THR A 34 20.88 -7.42 7.79
C THR A 34 19.77 -6.38 7.91
N LEU A 35 19.07 -6.12 6.81
CA LEU A 35 17.96 -5.18 6.80
C LEU A 35 16.81 -5.67 7.68
N GLN A 36 16.48 -6.97 7.63
CA GLN A 36 15.48 -7.60 8.49
C GLN A 36 15.78 -7.41 9.97
N THR A 37 17.03 -7.70 10.37
CA THR A 37 17.48 -7.58 11.77
C THR A 37 17.41 -6.13 12.24
N ASN A 38 17.93 -5.19 11.43
CA ASN A 38 17.90 -3.77 11.77
C ASN A 38 16.47 -3.23 11.86
N ALA A 39 15.61 -3.57 10.90
CA ALA A 39 14.20 -3.17 10.91
C ALA A 39 13.46 -3.71 12.13
N THR A 40 13.75 -4.95 12.56
CA THR A 40 13.17 -5.55 13.76
C THR A 40 13.57 -4.77 15.01
N ALA A 41 14.86 -4.50 15.19
CA ALA A 41 15.36 -3.79 16.36
C ALA A 41 14.82 -2.34 16.43
N ILE A 42 14.77 -1.63 15.30
CA ILE A 42 14.22 -0.27 15.23
C ILE A 42 12.72 -0.28 15.55
N LEU A 43 11.96 -1.21 14.99
CA LEU A 43 10.53 -1.32 15.26
C LEU A 43 10.25 -1.62 16.73
N GLU A 44 10.93 -2.60 17.32
CA GLU A 44 10.77 -2.97 18.71
C GLU A 44 11.08 -1.80 19.67
N SER A 45 12.19 -1.09 19.42
CA SER A 45 12.56 0.11 20.17
C SER A 45 11.46 1.19 20.08
N LYS A 46 10.96 1.44 18.87
CA LYS A 46 9.92 2.47 18.65
C LYS A 46 8.59 2.11 19.28
N LEU A 47 8.16 0.86 19.17
CA LEU A 47 6.93 0.38 19.80
C LEU A 47 6.99 0.49 21.31
N SER A 48 8.15 0.21 21.91
CA SER A 48 8.39 0.37 23.35
C SER A 48 8.33 1.85 23.77
N GLU A 49 8.98 2.74 23.01
CA GLU A 49 9.02 4.18 23.27
C GLU A 49 7.61 4.80 23.33
N ILE A 50 6.76 4.44 22.35
CA ILE A 50 5.41 5.00 22.25
C ILE A 50 4.33 4.14 22.92
N ASN A 51 4.73 3.08 23.62
CA ASN A 51 3.83 2.12 24.29
C ASN A 51 2.76 1.52 23.36
N ALA A 52 3.12 1.23 22.11
CA ALA A 52 2.18 0.69 21.13
C ALA A 52 1.91 -0.80 21.34
N GLN A 53 0.75 -1.29 20.89
CA GLN A 53 0.36 -2.69 20.99
C GLN A 53 1.01 -3.55 19.91
N SER A 54 1.13 -3.04 18.69
CA SER A 54 1.72 -3.75 17.57
C SER A 54 2.29 -2.78 16.55
N GLY A 55 3.11 -3.31 15.65
CA GLY A 55 3.65 -2.54 14.54
C GLY A 55 4.20 -3.42 13.45
N GLN A 56 4.58 -2.80 12.34
CA GLN A 56 5.13 -3.50 11.20
C GLN A 56 6.07 -2.62 10.39
N VAL A 57 7.02 -3.25 9.72
CA VAL A 57 7.89 -2.64 8.71
C VAL A 57 7.94 -3.56 7.49
N ILE A 58 7.67 -3.01 6.32
CA ILE A 58 7.79 -3.70 5.04
C ILE A 58 8.70 -2.87 4.14
N VAL A 59 9.77 -3.47 3.64
CA VAL A 59 10.68 -2.84 2.69
C VAL A 59 10.64 -3.63 1.39
N MET A 60 10.33 -2.96 0.29
CA MET A 60 10.21 -3.57 -1.04
C MET A 60 11.08 -2.84 -2.05
N GLU A 61 11.81 -3.60 -2.87
CA GLU A 61 12.59 -3.07 -3.97
C GLU A 61 11.68 -2.67 -5.12
N VAL A 62 11.83 -1.42 -5.58
CA VAL A 62 10.88 -0.78 -6.50
C VAL A 62 10.73 -1.55 -7.81
N GLN A 63 11.83 -1.94 -8.46
CA GLN A 63 11.81 -2.47 -9.83
C GLN A 63 11.51 -3.97 -9.92
N SER A 64 11.86 -4.72 -8.87
CA SER A 64 11.69 -6.18 -8.86
C SER A 64 10.47 -6.65 -8.07
N GLY A 65 9.93 -5.80 -7.16
CA GLY A 65 8.90 -6.20 -6.21
C GLY A 65 9.41 -7.10 -5.08
N GLN A 66 10.74 -7.32 -4.98
CA GLN A 66 11.32 -8.16 -3.94
C GLN A 66 11.17 -7.51 -2.57
N ILE A 67 10.56 -8.24 -1.63
CA ILE A 67 10.47 -7.82 -0.24
C ILE A 67 11.82 -8.09 0.42
N LYS A 68 12.49 -7.04 0.87
CA LYS A 68 13.82 -7.09 1.49
C LYS A 68 13.77 -7.16 3.02
N ALA A 69 12.69 -6.63 3.62
CA ALA A 69 12.37 -6.84 5.01
C ALA A 69 10.87 -6.93 5.20
N LEU A 70 10.44 -7.83 6.08
CA LEU A 70 9.05 -8.07 6.43
C LEU A 70 8.97 -8.35 7.93
N VAL A 71 8.66 -7.34 8.70
CA VAL A 71 8.64 -7.38 10.17
C VAL A 71 7.25 -7.05 10.67
N GLY A 72 6.66 -7.95 11.42
CA GLY A 72 5.45 -7.72 12.20
C GLY A 72 5.72 -8.07 13.65
N LEU A 73 5.38 -7.18 14.58
CA LEU A 73 5.53 -7.36 16.01
C LEU A 73 4.21 -7.06 16.73
N THR A 74 3.93 -7.82 17.77
CA THR A 74 2.81 -7.56 18.69
C THR A 74 3.31 -7.70 20.12
N ARG A 75 2.71 -6.94 21.04
CA ARG A 75 3.06 -6.97 22.47
C ARG A 75 2.74 -8.34 23.04
N LYS A 76 3.73 -8.96 23.66
CA LYS A 76 3.63 -10.23 24.36
C LYS A 76 3.31 -10.01 25.84
N ASP A 77 4.01 -9.08 26.47
CA ASP A 77 3.87 -8.67 27.86
C ASP A 77 4.26 -7.20 28.04
N SER A 78 4.38 -6.72 29.27
CA SER A 78 4.70 -5.32 29.56
C SER A 78 6.05 -4.84 29.01
N ALA A 79 7.00 -5.73 28.76
CA ALA A 79 8.37 -5.41 28.38
C ALA A 79 8.78 -5.95 26.99
N ASN A 80 8.06 -6.94 26.46
CA ASN A 80 8.52 -7.69 25.30
C ASN A 80 7.50 -7.69 24.17
N TYR A 81 8.01 -7.81 22.94
CA TYR A 81 7.27 -8.05 21.73
C TYR A 81 7.58 -9.44 21.16
N GLN A 82 6.68 -9.96 20.35
CA GLN A 82 6.87 -11.21 19.61
C GLN A 82 6.46 -11.03 18.16
N SER A 83 7.00 -11.85 17.27
CA SER A 83 6.65 -11.83 15.86
C SER A 83 5.16 -12.11 15.63
N CYS A 84 4.56 -11.40 14.67
CA CYS A 84 3.20 -11.64 14.20
C CYS A 84 3.09 -11.29 12.71
N GLU A 85 2.08 -11.87 12.04
CA GLU A 85 1.80 -11.62 10.62
C GLU A 85 0.66 -10.60 10.48
N ASN A 86 0.91 -9.32 10.85
CA ASN A 86 -0.09 -8.26 10.79
C ASN A 86 -0.07 -7.43 9.49
N PHE A 87 0.83 -7.71 8.55
CA PHE A 87 0.99 -7.00 7.27
C PHE A 87 -0.02 -7.44 6.19
N SER A 88 -0.75 -8.51 6.41
CA SER A 88 -1.81 -9.03 5.52
C SER A 88 -3.23 -8.79 6.05
N VAL A 89 -3.37 -8.24 7.25
CA VAL A 89 -4.66 -8.02 7.92
C VAL A 89 -5.37 -6.80 7.36
N TRP A 90 -6.68 -6.90 7.19
CA TRP A 90 -7.53 -5.78 6.80
C TRP A 90 -7.56 -4.68 7.86
N GLN A 91 -7.43 -3.45 7.40
CA GLN A 91 -7.59 -2.26 8.22
C GLN A 91 -8.01 -1.07 7.36
N SER A 92 -8.57 -0.03 7.95
CA SER A 92 -8.65 1.30 7.34
C SER A 92 -7.24 1.87 7.22
N THR A 93 -7.03 2.79 6.29
CA THR A 93 -5.70 3.40 6.10
C THR A 93 -5.79 4.91 6.05
N GLY A 94 -4.92 5.59 6.80
CA GLY A 94 -4.72 7.04 6.70
C GLY A 94 -3.93 7.48 5.47
N LEU A 95 -3.40 6.53 4.69
CA LEU A 95 -2.55 6.78 3.53
C LEU A 95 -3.33 6.94 2.21
N MET A 96 -4.63 7.23 2.29
CA MET A 96 -5.48 7.38 1.10
C MET A 96 -5.30 8.73 0.39
N HIS A 97 -4.85 9.78 1.06
CA HIS A 97 -4.74 11.13 0.50
C HIS A 97 -3.95 11.18 -0.81
N PRO A 98 -2.73 10.61 -0.93
CA PRO A 98 -1.99 10.60 -2.20
C PRO A 98 -2.69 9.81 -3.30
N ILE A 99 -3.37 8.71 -2.95
CA ILE A 99 -4.08 7.87 -3.89
C ILE A 99 -5.27 8.64 -4.48
N SER A 100 -6.04 9.31 -3.62
CA SER A 100 -7.15 10.19 -4.01
C SER A 100 -6.67 11.35 -4.88
N LEU A 101 -5.55 11.99 -4.48
CA LEU A 101 -4.96 13.07 -5.27
C LEU A 101 -4.50 12.57 -6.64
N LEU A 102 -3.90 11.38 -6.74
CA LEU A 102 -3.53 10.79 -8.03
C LEU A 102 -4.76 10.63 -8.94
N ALA A 103 -5.86 10.10 -8.40
CA ALA A 103 -7.11 9.96 -9.13
C ALA A 103 -7.67 11.32 -9.57
N ALA A 104 -7.61 12.35 -8.72
CA ALA A 104 -8.06 13.69 -9.07
C ALA A 104 -7.20 14.35 -10.16
N LEU A 105 -5.86 14.22 -10.06
CA LEU A 105 -4.92 14.71 -11.08
C LEU A 105 -5.17 14.05 -12.46
N GLU A 106 -5.49 12.75 -12.47
CA GLU A 106 -5.74 11.99 -13.69
C GLU A 106 -6.98 12.48 -14.45
N THR A 107 -7.92 13.15 -13.79
CA THR A 107 -9.08 13.78 -14.47
C THR A 107 -8.69 14.99 -15.30
N GLY A 108 -7.52 15.60 -15.07
CA GLY A 108 -7.10 16.88 -15.65
C GLY A 108 -7.86 18.12 -15.12
N LYS A 109 -8.87 17.92 -14.24
CA LYS A 109 -9.66 19.02 -13.64
C LYS A 109 -8.94 19.70 -12.47
N VAL A 110 -7.90 19.08 -11.91
CA VAL A 110 -7.18 19.50 -10.71
C VAL A 110 -5.70 19.67 -11.02
N LYS A 111 -5.10 20.72 -10.42
CA LYS A 111 -3.65 20.98 -10.42
C LYS A 111 -3.16 21.15 -8.98
N LEU A 112 -1.89 20.85 -8.74
CA LEU A 112 -1.27 21.03 -7.43
C LEU A 112 -1.31 22.49 -6.94
N SER A 113 -1.31 23.45 -7.84
CA SER A 113 -1.36 24.90 -7.56
C SER A 113 -2.77 25.44 -7.33
N ASP A 114 -3.82 24.64 -7.52
CA ASP A 114 -5.19 25.08 -7.30
C ASP A 114 -5.41 25.43 -5.83
N LYS A 115 -6.16 26.49 -5.57
CA LYS A 115 -6.48 26.94 -4.22
C LYS A 115 -7.67 26.21 -3.66
N VAL A 116 -7.58 25.85 -2.38
CA VAL A 116 -8.63 25.19 -1.61
C VAL A 116 -8.76 25.90 -0.26
N ASP A 117 -9.93 26.44 0.01
CA ASP A 117 -10.23 27.02 1.32
C ASP A 117 -10.72 25.94 2.29
N THR A 118 -9.94 25.68 3.33
CA THR A 118 -10.27 24.73 4.42
C THR A 118 -10.91 25.42 5.62
N GLY A 119 -11.06 26.74 5.57
CA GLY A 119 -11.68 27.56 6.61
C GLY A 119 -11.00 27.38 7.97
N ASN A 120 -11.82 27.24 9.00
CA ASN A 120 -11.34 27.02 10.37
C ASN A 120 -11.03 25.56 10.71
N GLY A 121 -10.93 24.68 9.73
CA GLY A 121 -10.63 23.26 9.94
C GLY A 121 -11.85 22.40 10.30
N ILE A 122 -13.08 22.92 10.15
CA ILE A 122 -14.32 22.18 10.30
C ILE A 122 -15.18 22.40 9.05
N TYR A 123 -15.64 21.34 8.43
CA TYR A 123 -16.51 21.41 7.27
C TYR A 123 -17.72 20.48 7.45
N GLN A 124 -18.93 21.01 7.23
CA GLN A 124 -20.18 20.27 7.38
C GLN A 124 -20.55 19.57 6.07
N ILE A 125 -20.73 18.25 6.12
CA ILE A 125 -21.10 17.43 4.96
C ILE A 125 -22.24 16.51 5.37
N HIS A 126 -23.42 16.68 4.77
CA HIS A 126 -24.60 15.82 5.00
C HIS A 126 -24.89 15.56 6.48
N GLY A 127 -24.75 16.60 7.33
CA GLY A 127 -25.02 16.51 8.76
C GLY A 127 -23.91 15.88 9.62
N ARG A 128 -22.76 15.56 9.03
CA ARG A 128 -21.54 15.10 9.71
C ARG A 128 -20.44 16.14 9.59
N GLU A 129 -19.54 16.18 10.55
CA GLU A 129 -18.37 17.07 10.52
C GLU A 129 -17.15 16.34 9.95
N LEU A 130 -16.55 16.92 8.91
CA LEU A 130 -15.20 16.60 8.47
C LEU A 130 -14.25 17.59 9.13
N LYS A 131 -13.21 17.08 9.80
CA LYS A 131 -12.27 17.92 10.54
C LYS A 131 -10.83 17.69 10.07
N ASP A 132 -10.09 18.80 10.01
CA ASP A 132 -8.64 18.77 9.96
C ASP A 132 -8.07 18.62 11.37
N HIS A 133 -6.90 18.01 11.51
CA HIS A 133 -6.33 17.75 12.84
C HIS A 133 -6.02 19.03 13.65
N ASN A 134 -5.88 20.19 12.99
CA ASN A 134 -5.60 21.48 13.61
C ASN A 134 -6.86 22.36 13.84
N TRP A 135 -8.08 21.81 13.68
CA TRP A 135 -9.33 22.56 13.85
C TRP A 135 -9.40 23.35 15.14
N HIS A 136 -8.86 22.81 16.24
CA HIS A 136 -8.80 23.45 17.55
C HIS A 136 -7.80 24.61 17.63
N ARG A 137 -6.98 24.82 16.58
CA ARG A 137 -6.03 25.93 16.44
C ARG A 137 -6.45 26.93 15.36
N GLY A 138 -7.68 26.82 14.83
CA GLY A 138 -8.26 27.73 13.85
C GLY A 138 -8.16 27.28 12.40
N GLY A 139 -7.75 26.01 12.14
CA GLY A 139 -7.66 25.47 10.81
C GLY A 139 -6.47 25.99 10.00
N TYR A 140 -6.49 25.75 8.68
CA TYR A 140 -5.41 26.15 7.77
C TYR A 140 -5.81 27.33 6.85
N GLY A 141 -7.09 27.70 6.80
CA GLY A 141 -7.57 28.70 5.85
C GLY A 141 -7.41 28.24 4.40
N GLU A 142 -6.88 29.13 3.54
CA GLU A 142 -6.63 28.80 2.15
C GLU A 142 -5.26 28.15 1.96
N LEU A 143 -5.25 26.98 1.29
CA LEU A 143 -4.07 26.21 0.91
C LEU A 143 -4.07 25.95 -0.60
N THR A 144 -2.92 25.67 -1.18
CA THR A 144 -2.88 24.95 -2.47
C THR A 144 -3.20 23.46 -2.24
N VAL A 145 -3.60 22.75 -3.29
CA VAL A 145 -3.79 21.28 -3.24
C VAL A 145 -2.52 20.58 -2.75
N GLN A 146 -1.33 21.03 -3.17
CA GLN A 146 -0.05 20.50 -2.70
C GLN A 146 0.17 20.73 -1.20
N GLU A 147 -0.10 21.94 -0.71
CA GLU A 147 -0.01 22.26 0.72
C GLU A 147 -1.08 21.51 1.52
N GLY A 148 -2.27 21.29 0.95
CA GLY A 148 -3.33 20.49 1.54
C GLY A 148 -2.90 19.04 1.78
N LEU A 149 -2.21 18.41 0.82
CA LEU A 149 -1.60 17.10 1.00
C LEU A 149 -0.52 17.16 2.10
N ALA A 150 0.40 18.12 2.01
CA ALA A 150 1.51 18.26 2.96
C ALA A 150 1.08 18.59 4.39
N ALA A 151 -0.10 19.18 4.56
CA ALA A 151 -0.75 19.41 5.84
C ALA A 151 -1.65 18.25 6.29
N SER A 152 -1.75 17.18 5.50
CA SER A 152 -2.68 16.07 5.70
C SER A 152 -4.12 16.56 5.99
N SER A 153 -4.57 17.57 5.23
CA SER A 153 -5.89 18.17 5.41
C SER A 153 -6.98 17.32 4.77
N ASN A 154 -7.82 16.72 5.59
CA ASN A 154 -9.01 15.98 5.15
C ASN A 154 -9.95 16.86 4.30
N ILE A 155 -10.11 18.14 4.70
CA ILE A 155 -10.98 19.09 4.01
C ILE A 155 -10.41 19.45 2.65
N ALA A 156 -9.09 19.69 2.55
CA ALA A 156 -8.46 19.98 1.28
C ALA A 156 -8.57 18.82 0.29
N ILE A 157 -8.32 17.59 0.76
CA ILE A 157 -8.50 16.38 -0.05
C ILE A 157 -9.96 16.23 -0.48
N TYR A 158 -10.92 16.29 0.45
CA TYR A 158 -12.33 16.16 0.12
C TYR A 158 -12.77 17.18 -0.95
N LYS A 159 -12.47 18.48 -0.76
CA LYS A 159 -12.83 19.54 -1.73
C LYS A 159 -12.15 19.36 -3.09
N THR A 160 -10.92 18.85 -3.08
CA THR A 160 -10.22 18.46 -4.32
C THR A 160 -10.95 17.33 -5.03
N MET A 161 -11.42 16.33 -4.29
CA MET A 161 -12.19 15.23 -4.83
C MET A 161 -13.58 15.65 -5.30
N GLU A 162 -14.25 16.54 -4.56
CA GLU A 162 -15.52 17.14 -4.95
C GLU A 162 -15.38 17.91 -6.29
N LYS A 163 -14.32 18.71 -6.45
CA LYS A 163 -14.01 19.37 -7.73
C LYS A 163 -13.79 18.39 -8.87
N ALA A 164 -13.09 17.27 -8.62
CA ALA A 164 -12.77 16.29 -9.65
C ALA A 164 -13.97 15.40 -10.04
N PHE A 165 -14.76 14.98 -9.06
CA PHE A 165 -15.72 13.88 -9.18
C PHE A 165 -17.14 14.21 -8.69
N GLY A 166 -17.42 15.44 -8.21
CA GLY A 166 -18.73 15.82 -7.65
C GLY A 166 -19.89 15.56 -8.59
N ASP A 167 -19.70 15.76 -9.90
CA ASP A 167 -20.72 15.49 -10.93
C ASP A 167 -20.98 13.99 -11.11
N ASN A 168 -19.98 13.12 -10.87
CA ASN A 168 -20.08 11.67 -11.02
C ASN A 168 -19.11 10.95 -10.09
N PRO A 169 -19.45 10.72 -8.81
CA PRO A 169 -18.61 10.06 -7.82
C PRO A 169 -18.21 8.62 -8.21
N GLN A 170 -19.02 7.93 -9.03
CA GLN A 170 -18.69 6.57 -9.47
C GLN A 170 -17.37 6.52 -10.26
N THR A 171 -17.04 7.58 -11.01
CA THR A 171 -15.78 7.68 -11.77
C THR A 171 -14.54 7.53 -10.88
N PHE A 172 -14.59 7.99 -9.63
CA PHE A 172 -13.50 7.77 -8.67
C PHE A 172 -13.25 6.27 -8.41
N PHE A 173 -14.31 5.52 -8.13
CA PHE A 173 -14.22 4.08 -7.87
C PHE A 173 -13.79 3.29 -9.11
N ASP A 174 -14.23 3.72 -10.28
CA ASP A 174 -13.82 3.13 -11.55
C ASP A 174 -12.33 3.37 -11.82
N LEU A 175 -11.82 4.58 -11.52
CA LEU A 175 -10.39 4.90 -11.60
C LEU A 175 -9.58 4.06 -10.61
N LEU A 176 -9.98 3.91 -9.35
CA LEU A 176 -9.30 3.03 -8.39
C LEU A 176 -9.19 1.60 -8.92
N THR A 177 -10.26 1.09 -9.54
CA THR A 177 -10.28 -0.23 -10.17
C THR A 177 -9.29 -0.31 -11.35
N ASN A 178 -9.31 0.68 -12.24
CA ASN A 178 -8.40 0.76 -13.39
C ASN A 178 -6.93 0.91 -12.97
N MET A 179 -6.67 1.63 -11.89
CA MET A 179 -5.36 1.77 -11.27
C MET A 179 -4.91 0.49 -10.53
N SER A 180 -5.75 -0.54 -10.45
CA SER A 180 -5.50 -1.78 -9.69
C SER A 180 -5.26 -1.53 -8.20
N TYR A 181 -5.92 -0.52 -7.62
CA TYR A 181 -5.86 -0.28 -6.18
C TYR A 181 -6.42 -1.48 -5.41
N GLY A 182 -5.74 -1.88 -4.34
CA GLY A 182 -6.09 -3.06 -3.55
C GLY A 182 -5.48 -4.38 -4.06
N LYS A 183 -4.70 -4.36 -5.14
CA LYS A 183 -3.93 -5.53 -5.60
C LYS A 183 -2.58 -5.65 -4.86
N PRO A 184 -2.02 -6.88 -4.79
CA PRO A 184 -2.52 -8.16 -5.32
C PRO A 184 -3.56 -8.82 -4.41
N ASP A 185 -4.23 -9.87 -4.93
CA ASP A 185 -5.17 -10.70 -4.16
C ASP A 185 -4.46 -11.85 -3.44
N SER A 186 -3.23 -12.17 -3.83
CA SER A 186 -2.40 -13.20 -3.21
C SER A 186 -0.92 -12.91 -3.40
N ILE A 187 -0.10 -13.36 -2.47
CA ILE A 187 1.37 -13.28 -2.52
C ILE A 187 1.92 -14.64 -2.10
N ASN A 188 2.82 -15.23 -2.92
CA ASN A 188 3.45 -16.49 -2.58
C ASN A 188 4.30 -16.34 -1.30
N GLY A 189 4.00 -17.16 -0.29
CA GLY A 189 4.64 -17.11 1.02
C GLY A 189 3.94 -16.24 2.06
N ILE A 190 2.85 -15.55 1.71
CA ILE A 190 1.98 -14.86 2.66
C ILE A 190 0.63 -15.57 2.68
N ALA A 191 0.32 -16.17 3.81
CA ALA A 191 -0.98 -16.79 4.02
C ALA A 191 -2.04 -15.70 4.30
N SER A 192 -3.28 -15.98 3.92
CA SER A 192 -4.47 -15.22 4.35
C SER A 192 -4.50 -13.73 3.95
N LEU A 193 -3.85 -13.35 2.84
CA LEU A 193 -4.03 -12.01 2.30
C LEU A 193 -5.50 -11.82 1.90
N GLN A 194 -6.14 -10.83 2.53
CA GLN A 194 -7.55 -10.56 2.27
C GLN A 194 -7.69 -9.65 1.04
N PRO A 195 -8.67 -9.89 0.15
CA PRO A 195 -8.92 -8.99 -0.98
C PRO A 195 -9.41 -7.62 -0.48
N TYR A 196 -8.96 -6.55 -1.15
CA TYR A 196 -9.47 -5.20 -0.89
C TYR A 196 -10.99 -5.14 -0.91
N LYS A 197 -11.58 -4.41 0.03
CA LYS A 197 -13.03 -4.28 0.16
C LYS A 197 -13.42 -2.83 0.44
N ILE A 198 -14.36 -2.31 -0.34
CA ILE A 198 -15.12 -1.10 0.00
C ILE A 198 -16.34 -1.55 0.83
N THR A 199 -16.49 -1.02 2.04
CA THR A 199 -17.63 -1.35 2.91
C THR A 199 -18.84 -0.50 2.59
N GLU A 200 -18.62 0.77 2.18
CA GLU A 200 -19.65 1.69 1.70
C GLU A 200 -19.07 2.59 0.62
N LYS A 201 -19.76 2.73 -0.53
CA LYS A 201 -19.35 3.63 -1.62
C LYS A 201 -19.77 5.07 -1.34
N ASN A 202 -18.98 5.76 -0.55
CA ASN A 202 -19.15 7.16 -0.23
C ASN A 202 -17.83 7.92 -0.45
N ILE A 203 -17.77 8.72 -1.50
CA ILE A 203 -16.53 9.40 -1.87
C ILE A 203 -15.96 10.26 -0.74
N THR A 204 -16.82 10.89 0.07
CA THR A 204 -16.41 11.76 1.19
C THR A 204 -15.50 11.02 2.17
N TRP A 205 -15.86 9.80 2.53
CA TRP A 205 -15.14 9.01 3.52
C TRP A 205 -14.08 8.10 2.89
N ASN A 206 -14.37 7.56 1.70
CA ASN A 206 -13.40 6.73 0.98
C ASN A 206 -12.15 7.52 0.58
N CYS A 207 -12.28 8.79 0.18
CA CYS A 207 -11.13 9.57 -0.28
C CYS A 207 -10.14 9.95 0.83
N ILE A 208 -10.51 9.77 2.08
CA ILE A 208 -9.67 9.97 3.25
C ILE A 208 -9.37 8.68 4.01
N GLY A 209 -9.72 7.51 3.43
CA GLY A 209 -9.31 6.18 3.89
C GLY A 209 -10.31 5.44 4.76
N TYR A 210 -11.47 6.02 5.07
CA TYR A 210 -12.56 5.32 5.77
C TYR A 210 -13.45 4.52 4.81
N GLU A 211 -14.33 3.69 5.37
CA GLU A 211 -15.31 2.86 4.65
C GLU A 211 -14.66 1.93 3.61
N GLN A 212 -13.44 1.51 3.91
CA GLN A 212 -12.68 0.53 3.12
C GLN A 212 -11.76 -0.29 4.03
N LEU A 213 -11.44 -1.49 3.59
CA LEU A 213 -10.52 -2.41 4.25
C LEU A 213 -9.45 -2.85 3.26
N ILE A 214 -8.20 -2.61 3.60
CA ILE A 214 -7.04 -2.91 2.77
C ILE A 214 -5.90 -3.40 3.65
N SER A 215 -5.06 -4.31 3.13
CA SER A 215 -3.89 -4.73 3.88
C SER A 215 -2.71 -3.76 3.67
N PRO A 216 -1.82 -3.61 4.66
CA PRO A 216 -0.63 -2.78 4.54
C PRO A 216 0.26 -3.10 3.34
N ILE A 217 0.34 -4.39 2.96
CA ILE A 217 1.14 -4.81 1.81
C ILE A 217 0.49 -4.42 0.47
N GLN A 218 -0.85 -4.36 0.39
CA GLN A 218 -1.56 -3.86 -0.79
C GLN A 218 -1.36 -2.34 -0.95
N VAL A 219 -1.44 -1.58 0.15
CA VAL A 219 -1.10 -0.14 0.14
C VAL A 219 0.34 0.06 -0.32
N LEU A 220 1.30 -0.70 0.24
CA LEU A 220 2.70 -0.62 -0.18
C LEU A 220 2.88 -0.93 -1.67
N THR A 221 2.16 -1.91 -2.20
CA THR A 221 2.22 -2.27 -3.63
C THR A 221 1.77 -1.11 -4.52
N PHE A 222 0.75 -0.37 -4.11
CA PHE A 222 0.30 0.82 -4.84
C PHE A 222 1.34 1.94 -4.80
N TYR A 223 1.91 2.23 -3.62
CA TYR A 223 2.99 3.21 -3.49
C TYR A 223 4.24 2.81 -4.26
N ASN A 224 4.59 1.52 -4.27
CA ASN A 224 5.66 1.02 -5.13
C ASN A 224 5.40 1.32 -6.61
N ALA A 225 4.15 1.21 -7.08
CA ALA A 225 3.82 1.57 -8.45
C ALA A 225 4.02 3.07 -8.73
N ILE A 226 3.74 3.96 -7.77
CA ILE A 226 4.04 5.39 -7.86
C ILE A 226 5.56 5.59 -8.00
N ALA A 227 6.35 4.97 -7.13
CA ALA A 227 7.82 4.98 -7.16
C ALA A 227 8.36 4.48 -8.51
N ASN A 228 7.76 3.42 -9.04
CA ASN A 228 8.12 2.77 -10.29
C ASN A 228 7.51 3.44 -11.54
N ASN A 229 7.26 4.73 -11.46
CA ASN A 229 6.74 5.56 -12.56
C ASN A 229 5.39 5.08 -13.14
N GLY A 230 4.57 4.49 -12.30
CA GLY A 230 3.23 4.02 -12.64
C GLY A 230 3.14 2.51 -12.93
N LYS A 231 4.25 1.79 -12.98
CA LYS A 231 4.26 0.34 -13.22
C LYS A 231 4.09 -0.43 -11.91
N MET A 232 2.96 -1.10 -11.74
CA MET A 232 2.68 -1.94 -10.58
C MET A 232 3.21 -3.35 -10.75
N ILE A 233 4.01 -3.79 -9.78
CA ILE A 233 4.69 -5.09 -9.78
C ILE A 233 4.19 -5.92 -8.59
N GLN A 234 4.04 -7.23 -8.80
CA GLN A 234 3.71 -8.21 -7.76
C GLN A 234 4.80 -8.27 -6.70
N PRO A 235 4.48 -8.08 -5.41
CA PRO A 235 5.42 -8.34 -4.33
C PRO A 235 5.90 -9.78 -4.30
N GLN A 236 7.18 -10.00 -3.99
CA GLN A 236 7.82 -11.31 -3.98
C GLN A 236 8.58 -11.55 -2.67
N LEU A 237 8.29 -12.67 -1.98
CA LEU A 237 9.08 -13.19 -0.85
C LEU A 237 10.14 -14.19 -1.29
N TYR A 238 9.98 -14.77 -2.46
CA TYR A 238 10.92 -15.70 -3.09
C TYR A 238 11.31 -15.18 -4.46
N LYS A 239 12.57 -15.36 -4.83
CA LYS A 239 13.08 -14.93 -6.13
C LYS A 239 12.35 -15.66 -7.25
N ASP A 240 11.72 -14.89 -8.12
CA ASP A 240 11.01 -15.36 -9.30
C ASP A 240 11.07 -14.28 -10.39
N SER A 241 10.49 -14.57 -11.55
CA SER A 241 10.30 -13.58 -12.61
C SER A 241 9.40 -12.44 -12.15
N VAL A 242 9.69 -11.23 -12.64
CA VAL A 242 8.89 -10.05 -12.31
C VAL A 242 7.51 -10.15 -12.96
N VAL A 243 6.46 -10.18 -12.14
CA VAL A 243 5.07 -10.19 -12.61
C VAL A 243 4.53 -8.77 -12.56
N VAL A 244 4.04 -8.28 -13.70
CA VAL A 244 3.42 -6.95 -13.82
C VAL A 244 1.93 -7.10 -13.57
N ILE A 245 1.42 -6.43 -12.53
CA ILE A 245 -0.02 -6.37 -12.20
C ILE A 245 -0.71 -5.35 -13.11
N ASN A 246 -0.12 -4.17 -13.23
CA ASN A 246 -0.62 -3.09 -14.08
C ASN A 246 0.56 -2.37 -14.74
N PRO A 247 0.61 -2.29 -16.07
CA PRO A 247 1.74 -1.66 -16.76
C PRO A 247 1.81 -0.15 -16.52
N GLN A 248 0.67 0.50 -16.22
CA GLN A 248 0.59 1.95 -16.01
C GLN A 248 -0.69 2.29 -15.22
N ILE A 249 -0.56 2.55 -13.91
CA ILE A 249 -1.70 2.87 -13.05
C ILE A 249 -2.31 4.26 -13.31
N ALA A 250 -1.52 5.21 -13.80
CA ALA A 250 -1.95 6.56 -14.14
C ALA A 250 -0.99 7.17 -15.17
N SER A 251 -1.36 8.27 -15.81
CA SER A 251 -0.51 8.98 -16.76
C SER A 251 0.83 9.39 -16.11
N ARG A 252 1.88 9.45 -16.91
CA ARG A 252 3.20 9.89 -16.45
C ARG A 252 3.15 11.27 -15.81
N ALA A 253 2.35 12.19 -16.38
CA ALA A 253 2.21 13.53 -15.86
C ALA A 253 1.59 13.57 -14.45
N SER A 254 0.55 12.75 -14.20
CA SER A 254 -0.08 12.63 -12.89
C SER A 254 0.87 12.00 -11.86
N ILE A 255 1.60 10.93 -12.24
CA ILE A 255 2.62 10.30 -11.39
C ILE A 255 3.72 11.29 -11.01
N ASP A 256 4.30 12.01 -11.99
CA ASP A 256 5.38 12.98 -11.75
C ASP A 256 4.89 14.15 -10.86
N SER A 257 3.63 14.57 -11.04
CA SER A 257 3.02 15.60 -10.18
C SER A 257 2.84 15.10 -8.75
N LEU A 258 2.33 13.88 -8.56
CA LEU A 258 2.18 13.30 -7.23
C LEU A 258 3.53 13.11 -6.53
N LYS A 259 4.55 12.61 -7.23
CA LYS A 259 5.91 12.45 -6.66
C LYS A 259 6.47 13.79 -6.17
N LYS A 260 6.28 14.88 -6.91
CA LYS A 260 6.67 16.23 -6.46
C LYS A 260 5.95 16.62 -5.17
N ALA A 261 4.65 16.32 -5.05
CA ALA A 261 3.88 16.63 -3.85
C ALA A 261 4.34 15.77 -2.65
N LEU A 262 4.70 14.51 -2.86
CA LEU A 262 5.23 13.62 -1.80
C LEU A 262 6.65 14.04 -1.35
N VAL A 263 7.51 14.51 -2.27
CA VAL A 263 8.80 15.12 -1.89
C VAL A 263 8.57 16.38 -1.08
N PHE A 264 7.66 17.27 -1.54
CA PHE A 264 7.30 18.50 -0.80
C PHE A 264 6.80 18.20 0.61
N ASN A 265 6.03 17.13 0.80
CA ASN A 265 5.57 16.72 2.11
C ASN A 265 6.71 16.36 3.07
N VAL A 266 7.81 15.77 2.56
CA VAL A 266 9.01 15.46 3.36
C VAL A 266 9.91 16.68 3.55
N THR A 267 9.93 17.62 2.61
CA THR A 267 10.78 18.83 2.74
C THR A 267 10.13 19.93 3.58
N ASP A 268 8.82 20.10 3.44
CA ASP A 268 8.08 21.27 3.94
C ASP A 268 6.77 20.92 4.69
N GLY A 269 6.32 19.64 4.64
CA GLY A 269 5.07 19.17 5.24
C GLY A 269 5.25 18.42 6.56
N LEU A 270 4.23 17.63 6.92
CA LEU A 270 4.21 16.85 8.16
C LEU A 270 5.22 15.69 8.18
N CYS A 271 5.75 15.29 7.03
CA CYS A 271 6.73 14.22 6.91
C CYS A 271 8.18 14.69 7.12
N GLN A 272 8.44 15.94 7.50
CA GLN A 272 9.80 16.48 7.74
C GLN A 272 10.67 15.61 8.67
N PRO A 273 10.13 14.92 9.69
CA PRO A 273 10.95 14.01 10.52
C PRO A 273 11.61 12.86 9.74
N ALA A 274 11.12 12.54 8.55
CA ALA A 274 11.69 11.52 7.67
C ALA A 274 12.75 12.07 6.70
N LYS A 275 13.00 13.38 6.68
CA LYS A 275 14.00 14.03 5.81
C LYS A 275 15.39 13.46 6.04
N SER A 276 16.13 13.23 4.96
CA SER A 276 17.49 12.72 4.98
C SER A 276 18.41 13.62 4.15
N ASP A 277 19.65 13.82 4.65
CA ASP A 277 20.69 14.52 3.90
C ASP A 277 21.45 13.59 2.92
N LYS A 278 21.19 12.27 3.01
CA LYS A 278 21.86 11.26 2.20
C LYS A 278 21.10 10.86 0.95
N VAL A 279 19.77 10.86 1.03
CA VAL A 279 18.88 10.45 -0.05
C VAL A 279 17.64 11.35 -0.06
N GLN A 280 17.07 11.55 -1.25
CA GLN A 280 15.76 12.19 -1.35
C GLN A 280 14.69 11.17 -0.95
N ILE A 281 13.80 11.59 -0.06
CA ILE A 281 12.66 10.78 0.38
C ILE A 281 11.38 11.49 -0.06
N ALA A 282 10.46 10.73 -0.61
CA ALA A 282 9.09 11.13 -0.88
C ALA A 282 8.17 10.27 -0.02
N GLY A 283 7.19 10.87 0.66
CA GLY A 283 6.39 10.06 1.59
C GLY A 283 5.13 10.76 2.10
N GLU A 284 4.33 9.96 2.80
CA GLU A 284 3.08 10.39 3.43
C GLU A 284 2.92 9.74 4.81
N THR A 285 2.33 10.48 5.74
CA THR A 285 1.84 9.96 7.02
C THR A 285 0.34 9.70 6.95
N GLY A 286 -0.12 8.74 7.74
CA GLY A 286 -1.54 8.46 7.90
C GLY A 286 -1.89 8.22 9.36
N THR A 287 -3.08 8.64 9.77
CA THR A 287 -3.63 8.34 11.08
C THR A 287 -5.10 8.04 10.96
N VAL A 288 -5.51 6.88 11.47
CA VAL A 288 -6.92 6.47 11.52
C VAL A 288 -7.29 6.19 12.96
N GLN A 289 -8.40 6.74 13.43
CA GLN A 289 -8.99 6.37 14.70
C GLN A 289 -9.93 5.17 14.49
N LEU A 290 -9.75 4.14 15.32
CA LEU A 290 -10.60 2.96 15.31
C LEU A 290 -11.83 3.15 16.23
N GLU A 291 -12.81 2.27 16.10
CA GLU A 291 -14.06 2.33 16.86
C GLU A 291 -13.85 2.20 18.38
N ASP A 292 -12.81 1.49 18.80
CA ASP A 292 -12.41 1.33 20.21
C ASP A 292 -11.66 2.55 20.79
N GLY A 293 -11.47 3.60 19.96
CA GLY A 293 -10.74 4.82 20.31
C GLY A 293 -9.23 4.72 20.17
N SER A 294 -8.67 3.57 19.79
CA SER A 294 -7.27 3.43 19.46
C SER A 294 -6.92 4.04 18.09
N TYR A 295 -5.62 4.13 17.79
CA TYR A 295 -5.15 4.74 16.54
C TYR A 295 -4.22 3.79 15.77
N ILE A 296 -4.36 3.81 14.45
CA ILE A 296 -3.35 3.31 13.51
C ILE A 296 -2.58 4.53 13.00
N VAL A 297 -1.25 4.50 13.18
CA VAL A 297 -0.35 5.53 12.65
C VAL A 297 0.54 4.87 11.60
N GLU A 298 0.63 5.47 10.43
CA GLU A 298 1.30 4.92 9.28
C GLU A 298 2.29 5.93 8.68
N PHE A 299 3.35 5.43 8.06
CA PHE A 299 4.24 6.20 7.19
C PHE A 299 4.61 5.35 6.00
N ARG A 300 4.55 5.93 4.80
CA ARG A 300 5.02 5.32 3.56
C ARG A 300 5.96 6.27 2.85
N SER A 301 7.05 5.71 2.33
CA SER A 301 8.04 6.48 1.57
C SER A 301 8.59 5.68 0.40
N GLU A 302 9.11 6.42 -0.55
CA GLU A 302 9.89 5.97 -1.69
C GLU A 302 11.25 6.70 -1.76
#